data_ee528b796b4df68f98cba60d2e7ead19
#
_entry.id   ee528b796b4df68f98cba60d2e7ead19
#
_cell.length_a   1.000
_cell.length_b   1.000
_cell.length_c   1.000
_cell.angle_alpha   90.00
_cell.angle_beta   90.00
_cell.angle_gamma   90.00
#
_symmetry.space_group_name_H-M   'P 1'
#
loop_
_entity.id
_entity.type
_entity.pdbx_description
1 polymer ?
#
loop_
_entity_poly.entity_id
_entity_poly.type
_entity_poly.pdbx_seq_one_letter_code
_entity_poly.pdbx_strand_id
1 'polypeptide(L)'
;MTAKDARRKRLLRTIGLHFSGMDTLKALGMYLMSVMGCLLLRSFDMHNDTSYVAMIFLLDVFLTAFWTDGYLLGIIAAVVGVFSVDYIFTYPFWHISFTLTGFPLTFLVMMTISILTATVTSRAKQMEQIRRDAEREKMYADLLRAVSHDIRTPLTGIVGATNVLLEQDGTLTQEQREQLLRSTNEDAQWLIRIVENLLSITRISSEEARVKKLPEPAEEVIESAVAKTHKHYPEVDIRVHLPDELMMVPMDPLLIEQVLVNLMENAVIHGETNHIDVSLREEGSCAVITVSDDGRGIPQHLLSKLFEGSARSDRSQDGKRSMGIGLSVCRTIVLAHGGVIRGDNKPEGGAVFTVTLPMKGESDED
;
A
#
# COMPACT_ATOMS: atom_id res chain seq x y z
N MET A 1 7.49 23.57 -17.53
CA MET A 1 8.02 22.27 -17.99
C MET A 1 7.13 21.80 -19.12
N THR A 2 7.64 21.64 -20.35
CA THR A 2 6.79 21.35 -21.52
C THR A 2 6.46 19.86 -21.59
N ALA A 3 5.27 19.51 -22.13
CA ALA A 3 4.85 18.11 -22.35
C ALA A 3 5.89 17.26 -23.11
N LYS A 4 6.74 17.90 -23.89
CA LYS A 4 7.86 17.31 -24.63
C LYS A 4 8.98 16.83 -23.70
N ASP A 5 9.23 17.56 -22.59
CA ASP A 5 10.24 17.19 -21.59
C ASP A 5 9.79 16.01 -20.72
N ALA A 6 8.49 15.94 -20.39
CA ALA A 6 7.93 14.83 -19.66
C ALA A 6 7.95 13.51 -20.48
N ARG A 7 7.66 13.60 -21.81
CA ARG A 7 7.74 12.46 -22.73
C ARG A 7 9.17 11.98 -22.93
N ARG A 8 10.14 12.90 -23.00
CA ARG A 8 11.56 12.58 -23.10
C ARG A 8 12.10 11.93 -21.83
N LYS A 9 11.68 12.41 -20.64
CA LYS A 9 12.01 11.77 -19.35
C LYS A 9 11.41 10.38 -19.22
N ARG A 10 10.16 10.16 -19.66
CA ARG A 10 9.55 8.82 -19.71
C ARG A 10 10.31 7.87 -20.64
N LEU A 11 10.68 8.31 -21.85
CA LEU A 11 11.47 7.52 -22.80
C LEU A 11 12.85 7.15 -22.24
N LEU A 12 13.53 8.09 -21.58
CA LEU A 12 14.84 7.88 -20.96
C LEU A 12 14.73 6.90 -19.75
N ARG A 13 13.62 6.94 -18.99
CA ARG A 13 13.33 5.94 -17.95
C ARG A 13 13.11 4.54 -18.52
N THR A 14 12.38 4.42 -19.63
CA THR A 14 12.10 3.14 -20.29
C THR A 14 13.37 2.49 -20.87
N ILE A 15 14.37 3.31 -21.24
CA ILE A 15 15.66 2.85 -21.80
C ILE A 15 16.72 2.67 -20.68
N GLY A 16 16.35 2.86 -19.38
CA GLY A 16 17.31 2.74 -18.25
C GLY A 16 18.42 3.81 -18.21
N LEU A 17 18.23 4.91 -18.94
CA LEU A 17 19.16 6.05 -19.04
C LEU A 17 18.77 7.21 -18.09
N HIS A 18 18.31 6.86 -16.88
CA HIS A 18 17.94 7.88 -15.89
C HIS A 18 19.10 8.14 -14.93
N PHE A 19 19.54 9.39 -14.84
CA PHE A 19 20.46 9.86 -13.82
C PHE A 19 19.66 10.47 -12.66
N SER A 20 19.68 9.83 -11.51
CA SER A 20 19.30 10.45 -10.24
C SER A 20 20.58 10.98 -9.55
N GLY A 21 20.53 12.20 -9.00
CA GLY A 21 21.66 12.74 -8.23
C GLY A 21 22.02 11.85 -7.05
N MET A 22 21.03 11.22 -6.41
CA MET A 22 21.21 10.28 -5.32
C MET A 22 21.91 8.98 -5.78
N ASP A 23 21.58 8.46 -6.95
CA ASP A 23 22.22 7.25 -7.47
C ASP A 23 23.64 7.48 -7.89
N THR A 24 23.96 8.66 -8.44
CA THR A 24 25.35 9.06 -8.73
C THR A 24 26.18 9.21 -7.46
N LEU A 25 25.59 9.75 -6.38
CA LEU A 25 26.24 9.86 -5.09
C LEU A 25 26.52 8.50 -4.45
N LYS A 26 25.56 7.57 -4.52
CA LYS A 26 25.71 6.17 -4.07
C LYS A 26 26.84 5.47 -4.84
N ALA A 27 26.82 5.57 -6.18
CA ALA A 27 27.85 4.97 -7.03
C ALA A 27 29.25 5.53 -6.72
N LEU A 28 29.37 6.85 -6.53
CA LEU A 28 30.64 7.48 -6.15
C LEU A 28 31.11 7.02 -4.76
N GLY A 29 30.19 6.92 -3.79
CA GLY A 29 30.51 6.43 -2.44
C GLY A 29 31.02 5.00 -2.44
N MET A 30 30.39 4.10 -3.21
CA MET A 30 30.83 2.70 -3.36
C MET A 30 32.21 2.62 -4.03
N TYR A 31 32.41 3.38 -5.11
CA TYR A 31 33.71 3.44 -5.78
C TYR A 31 34.83 3.91 -4.83
N LEU A 32 34.63 4.99 -4.07
CA LEU A 32 35.59 5.49 -3.10
C LEU A 32 35.88 4.46 -2.00
N MET A 33 34.87 3.74 -1.54
CA MET A 33 35.03 2.67 -0.55
C MET A 33 35.86 1.51 -1.11
N SER A 34 35.65 1.15 -2.37
CA SER A 34 36.40 0.11 -3.06
C SER A 34 37.87 0.49 -3.23
N VAL A 35 38.17 1.73 -3.66
CA VAL A 35 39.52 2.27 -3.77
C VAL A 35 40.20 2.28 -2.39
N MET A 36 39.52 2.80 -1.37
CA MET A 36 40.04 2.86 -0.01
C MET A 36 40.35 1.45 0.55
N GLY A 37 39.43 0.49 0.32
CA GLY A 37 39.59 -0.90 0.70
C GLY A 37 40.82 -1.54 0.03
N CYS A 38 41.03 -1.31 -1.27
CA CYS A 38 42.23 -1.79 -1.98
C CYS A 38 43.52 -1.15 -1.45
N LEU A 39 43.53 0.15 -1.17
CA LEU A 39 44.70 0.84 -0.61
C LEU A 39 45.04 0.34 0.79
N LEU A 40 44.00 0.07 1.61
CA LEU A 40 44.14 -0.45 2.95
C LEU A 40 44.73 -1.89 2.93
N LEU A 41 44.20 -2.77 2.07
CA LEU A 41 44.71 -4.13 1.91
C LEU A 41 46.17 -4.12 1.40
N ARG A 42 46.48 -3.21 0.46
CA ARG A 42 47.83 -3.03 -0.02
C ARG A 42 48.83 -2.66 1.11
N SER A 43 48.38 -1.91 2.11
CA SER A 43 49.24 -1.54 3.26
C SER A 43 49.58 -2.70 4.17
N PHE A 44 48.78 -3.79 4.14
CA PHE A 44 49.01 -5.03 4.91
C PHE A 44 49.74 -6.12 4.12
N ASP A 45 49.77 -6.03 2.77
CA ASP A 45 50.32 -7.08 1.91
C ASP A 45 51.77 -6.82 1.59
N MET A 46 52.65 -7.69 2.15
CA MET A 46 54.10 -7.65 1.96
C MET A 46 54.55 -8.31 0.64
N HIS A 47 53.66 -8.98 -0.11
CA HIS A 47 54.01 -9.76 -1.30
C HIS A 47 53.65 -9.11 -2.63
N ASN A 48 53.13 -7.91 -2.64
CA ASN A 48 52.75 -7.17 -3.86
C ASN A 48 51.75 -7.90 -4.79
N ASP A 49 50.92 -8.79 -4.24
CA ASP A 49 49.88 -9.50 -4.97
C ASP A 49 48.65 -8.56 -5.14
N THR A 50 48.32 -8.24 -6.37
CA THR A 50 47.20 -7.34 -6.71
C THR A 50 45.96 -8.08 -7.18
N SER A 51 45.90 -9.40 -7.07
CA SER A 51 44.80 -10.24 -7.55
C SER A 51 43.47 -9.89 -6.91
N TYR A 52 43.45 -9.45 -5.64
CA TYR A 52 42.22 -9.04 -4.92
C TYR A 52 41.60 -7.75 -5.45
N VAL A 53 42.39 -6.89 -6.10
CA VAL A 53 41.94 -5.60 -6.60
C VAL A 53 40.82 -5.79 -7.64
N ALA A 54 41.04 -6.70 -8.59
CA ALA A 54 40.04 -7.00 -9.62
C ALA A 54 38.74 -7.54 -9.01
N MET A 55 38.81 -8.35 -7.94
CA MET A 55 37.65 -8.91 -7.25
C MET A 55 36.84 -7.80 -6.53
N ILE A 56 37.50 -6.85 -5.87
CA ILE A 56 36.86 -5.75 -5.17
C ILE A 56 36.14 -4.84 -6.17
N PHE A 57 36.75 -4.48 -7.28
CA PHE A 57 36.12 -3.69 -8.30
C PHE A 57 34.96 -4.43 -9.02
N LEU A 58 35.04 -5.74 -9.15
CA LEU A 58 33.96 -6.55 -9.66
C LEU A 58 32.75 -6.55 -8.70
N LEU A 59 33.01 -6.61 -7.39
CA LEU A 59 31.99 -6.46 -6.36
C LEU A 59 31.39 -5.05 -6.37
N ASP A 60 32.21 -4.00 -6.55
CA ASP A 60 31.77 -2.62 -6.67
C ASP A 60 30.77 -2.44 -7.84
N VAL A 61 31.11 -2.96 -8.99
CA VAL A 61 30.24 -2.94 -10.18
C VAL A 61 28.91 -3.67 -9.91
N PHE A 62 28.99 -4.84 -9.26
CA PHE A 62 27.80 -5.60 -8.88
C PHE A 62 26.91 -4.82 -7.92
N LEU A 63 27.47 -4.25 -6.85
CA LEU A 63 26.73 -3.46 -5.87
C LEU A 63 26.14 -2.18 -6.48
N THR A 64 26.91 -1.50 -7.33
CA THR A 64 26.43 -0.31 -8.04
C THR A 64 25.24 -0.65 -8.94
N ALA A 65 25.32 -1.75 -9.72
CA ALA A 65 24.21 -2.18 -10.56
C ALA A 65 22.98 -2.64 -9.75
N PHE A 66 23.20 -3.16 -8.55
CA PHE A 66 22.11 -3.63 -7.66
C PHE A 66 21.38 -2.47 -6.96
N TRP A 67 22.12 -1.46 -6.46
CA TRP A 67 21.55 -0.37 -5.63
C TRP A 67 21.18 0.88 -6.40
N THR A 68 21.57 0.99 -7.68
CA THR A 68 21.19 2.11 -8.54
C THR A 68 20.12 1.71 -9.56
N ASP A 69 19.35 2.68 -10.05
CA ASP A 69 18.35 2.45 -11.07
C ASP A 69 18.91 2.65 -12.47
N GLY A 70 18.82 1.58 -13.30
CA GLY A 70 19.31 1.56 -14.68
C GLY A 70 20.69 0.92 -14.84
N TYR A 71 21.09 0.65 -16.09
CA TYR A 71 22.36 -0.03 -16.39
C TYR A 71 23.52 0.94 -16.62
N LEU A 72 23.24 2.23 -16.77
CA LEU A 72 24.25 3.18 -17.20
C LEU A 72 25.33 3.38 -16.14
N LEU A 73 24.92 3.52 -14.85
CA LEU A 73 25.85 3.68 -13.74
C LEU A 73 26.70 2.42 -13.52
N GLY A 74 26.12 1.23 -13.70
CA GLY A 74 26.85 -0.04 -13.66
C GLY A 74 27.91 -0.14 -14.77
N ILE A 75 27.57 0.28 -16.00
CA ILE A 75 28.53 0.30 -17.11
C ILE A 75 29.64 1.33 -16.86
N ILE A 76 29.30 2.53 -16.38
CA ILE A 76 30.28 3.56 -16.03
C ILE A 76 31.20 3.06 -14.94
N ALA A 77 30.65 2.46 -13.86
CA ALA A 77 31.43 1.89 -12.78
C ALA A 77 32.40 0.80 -13.27
N ALA A 78 31.97 -0.03 -14.23
CA ALA A 78 32.80 -1.04 -14.83
C ALA A 78 33.97 -0.42 -15.62
N VAL A 79 33.69 0.56 -16.48
CA VAL A 79 34.73 1.23 -17.25
C VAL A 79 35.72 1.95 -16.32
N VAL A 80 35.20 2.72 -15.37
CA VAL A 80 36.05 3.43 -14.39
C VAL A 80 36.84 2.45 -13.54
N GLY A 81 36.22 1.35 -13.09
CA GLY A 81 36.89 0.32 -12.30
C GLY A 81 38.07 -0.32 -13.04
N VAL A 82 37.88 -0.67 -14.31
CA VAL A 82 38.96 -1.24 -15.14
C VAL A 82 40.12 -0.28 -15.29
N PHE A 83 39.83 1.01 -15.63
CA PHE A 83 40.89 2.02 -15.73
C PHE A 83 41.58 2.25 -14.38
N SER A 84 40.87 2.17 -13.27
CA SER A 84 41.41 2.32 -11.93
C SER A 84 42.36 1.17 -11.57
N VAL A 85 42.00 -0.07 -11.93
CA VAL A 85 42.82 -1.25 -11.73
C VAL A 85 44.17 -1.08 -12.47
N ASP A 86 44.15 -0.68 -13.73
CA ASP A 86 45.35 -0.48 -14.53
C ASP A 86 46.17 0.69 -14.03
N TYR A 87 45.59 1.87 -13.87
CA TYR A 87 46.33 3.09 -13.59
C TYR A 87 46.89 3.18 -12.15
N ILE A 88 46.13 2.71 -11.15
CA ILE A 88 46.46 2.88 -9.73
C ILE A 88 47.16 1.65 -9.17
N PHE A 89 46.79 0.44 -9.60
CA PHE A 89 47.17 -0.80 -8.93
C PHE A 89 48.10 -1.73 -9.74
N THR A 90 48.31 -1.45 -11.06
CA THR A 90 49.16 -2.28 -11.91
C THR A 90 50.52 -1.59 -12.16
N TYR A 91 51.60 -2.36 -12.09
CA TYR A 91 52.95 -1.85 -12.41
C TYR A 91 53.13 -1.72 -13.93
N PRO A 92 53.76 -0.65 -14.49
CA PRO A 92 54.25 0.55 -13.80
C PRO A 92 53.09 1.50 -13.39
N PHE A 93 53.03 1.84 -12.09
CA PHE A 93 52.01 2.70 -11.51
C PHE A 93 51.92 4.06 -12.23
N TRP A 94 50.73 4.62 -12.31
CA TRP A 94 50.43 5.92 -12.93
C TRP A 94 50.69 5.96 -14.46
N HIS A 95 50.73 4.79 -15.09
CA HIS A 95 50.83 4.64 -16.53
C HIS A 95 49.76 3.68 -17.04
N ILE A 96 49.04 4.07 -18.11
CA ILE A 96 48.09 3.19 -18.78
C ILE A 96 48.90 2.36 -19.78
N SER A 97 49.01 1.05 -19.56
CA SER A 97 49.74 0.15 -20.45
C SER A 97 48.80 -0.91 -21.02
N PHE A 98 48.45 -0.74 -22.30
CA PHE A 98 47.64 -1.73 -23.04
C PHE A 98 48.40 -2.96 -23.52
N THR A 99 49.68 -3.03 -23.24
CA THR A 99 50.61 -4.05 -23.82
C THR A 99 50.89 -5.25 -22.91
N LEU A 100 50.40 -5.24 -21.64
CA LEU A 100 50.59 -6.35 -20.74
C LEU A 100 49.70 -7.55 -21.12
N THR A 101 50.30 -8.71 -21.31
CA THR A 101 49.63 -9.98 -21.54
C THR A 101 48.70 -10.28 -20.38
N GLY A 102 47.38 -10.12 -20.62
CA GLY A 102 46.30 -10.35 -19.64
C GLY A 102 45.37 -9.17 -19.44
N PHE A 103 45.86 -7.93 -19.64
CA PHE A 103 45.01 -6.73 -19.48
C PHE A 103 43.76 -6.67 -20.39
N PRO A 104 43.87 -7.00 -21.70
CA PRO A 104 42.67 -7.04 -22.57
C PRO A 104 41.67 -8.09 -22.14
N LEU A 105 42.12 -9.21 -21.56
CA LEU A 105 41.26 -10.29 -21.10
C LEU A 105 40.49 -9.89 -19.84
N THR A 106 41.16 -9.28 -18.84
CA THR A 106 40.51 -8.78 -17.62
C THR A 106 39.52 -7.70 -17.94
N PHE A 107 39.84 -6.77 -18.85
CA PHE A 107 38.91 -5.74 -19.34
C PHE A 107 37.64 -6.37 -19.96
N LEU A 108 37.83 -7.33 -20.85
CA LEU A 108 36.73 -8.00 -21.55
C LEU A 108 35.84 -8.78 -20.56
N VAL A 109 36.45 -9.48 -19.60
CA VAL A 109 35.74 -10.22 -18.56
C VAL A 109 34.93 -9.27 -17.64
N MET A 110 35.54 -8.20 -17.14
CA MET A 110 34.88 -7.21 -16.29
C MET A 110 33.73 -6.53 -17.03
N MET A 111 33.95 -6.14 -18.28
CA MET A 111 32.91 -5.52 -19.13
C MET A 111 31.74 -6.49 -19.38
N THR A 112 32.04 -7.77 -19.69
CA THR A 112 31.02 -8.79 -19.92
C THR A 112 30.19 -9.04 -18.65
N ILE A 113 30.85 -9.20 -17.49
CA ILE A 113 30.16 -9.41 -16.21
C ILE A 113 29.30 -8.20 -15.85
N SER A 114 29.79 -6.97 -16.07
CA SER A 114 29.05 -5.75 -15.83
C SER A 114 27.77 -5.67 -16.66
N ILE A 115 27.88 -5.89 -17.96
CA ILE A 115 26.72 -5.86 -18.86
C ILE A 115 25.73 -6.97 -18.48
N LEU A 116 26.21 -8.17 -18.17
CA LEU A 116 25.39 -9.29 -17.77
C LEU A 116 24.65 -8.98 -16.47
N THR A 117 25.38 -8.52 -15.44
CA THR A 117 24.80 -8.17 -14.13
C THR A 117 23.78 -7.05 -14.25
N ALA A 118 24.12 -5.96 -14.94
CA ALA A 118 23.22 -4.85 -15.17
C ALA A 118 21.96 -5.29 -15.92
N THR A 119 22.09 -6.16 -16.91
CA THR A 119 20.95 -6.69 -17.69
C THR A 119 20.05 -7.59 -16.83
N VAL A 120 20.62 -8.50 -16.05
CA VAL A 120 19.89 -9.41 -15.17
C VAL A 120 19.15 -8.64 -14.07
N THR A 121 19.84 -7.70 -13.41
CA THR A 121 19.24 -6.88 -12.35
C THR A 121 18.11 -6.00 -12.88
N SER A 122 18.30 -5.36 -14.04
CA SER A 122 17.26 -4.55 -14.67
C SER A 122 16.03 -5.39 -15.06
N ARG A 123 16.23 -6.58 -15.63
CA ARG A 123 15.13 -7.51 -15.94
C ARG A 123 14.41 -7.97 -14.68
N ALA A 124 15.13 -8.29 -13.60
CA ALA A 124 14.54 -8.69 -12.34
C ALA A 124 13.65 -7.58 -11.74
N LYS A 125 14.13 -6.33 -11.71
CA LYS A 125 13.35 -5.17 -11.28
C LYS A 125 12.10 -4.95 -12.15
N GLN A 126 12.22 -5.06 -13.47
CA GLN A 126 11.12 -4.92 -14.41
C GLN A 126 10.06 -6.03 -14.23
N MET A 127 10.50 -7.29 -14.06
CA MET A 127 9.61 -8.41 -13.78
C MET A 127 8.84 -8.23 -12.48
N GLU A 128 9.50 -7.76 -11.43
CA GLU A 128 8.86 -7.47 -10.14
C GLU A 128 7.81 -6.36 -10.29
N GLN A 129 8.09 -5.33 -11.08
CA GLN A 129 7.15 -4.25 -11.35
C GLN A 129 5.92 -4.74 -12.12
N ILE A 130 6.14 -5.50 -13.21
CA ILE A 130 5.06 -6.14 -13.98
C ILE A 130 4.22 -7.07 -13.09
N ARG A 131 4.85 -7.83 -12.22
CA ARG A 131 4.16 -8.71 -11.29
C ARG A 131 3.26 -7.93 -10.33
N ARG A 132 3.75 -6.84 -9.74
CA ARG A 132 2.96 -5.96 -8.87
C ARG A 132 1.78 -5.33 -9.59
N ASP A 133 1.98 -4.89 -10.84
CA ASP A 133 0.91 -4.32 -11.65
C ASP A 133 -0.14 -5.38 -12.00
N ALA A 134 0.29 -6.60 -12.37
CA ALA A 134 -0.62 -7.72 -12.63
C ALA A 134 -1.39 -8.17 -11.37
N GLU A 135 -0.75 -8.19 -10.19
CA GLU A 135 -1.42 -8.48 -8.92
C GLU A 135 -2.47 -7.41 -8.58
N ARG A 136 -2.17 -6.12 -8.83
CA ARG A 136 -3.13 -5.03 -8.71
C ARG A 136 -4.31 -5.19 -9.67
N GLU A 137 -4.05 -5.42 -10.94
CA GLU A 137 -5.10 -5.60 -11.97
C GLU A 137 -6.02 -6.77 -11.62
N LYS A 138 -5.45 -7.89 -11.18
CA LYS A 138 -6.21 -9.05 -10.71
C LYS A 138 -7.09 -8.70 -9.50
N MET A 139 -6.54 -8.01 -8.53
CA MET A 139 -7.29 -7.56 -7.36
C MET A 139 -8.48 -6.68 -7.77
N TYR A 140 -8.30 -5.74 -8.71
CA TYR A 140 -9.39 -4.90 -9.23
C TYR A 140 -10.45 -5.73 -9.97
N ALA A 141 -10.03 -6.67 -10.81
CA ALA A 141 -10.97 -7.53 -11.53
C ALA A 141 -11.82 -8.39 -10.58
N ASP A 142 -11.20 -8.96 -9.55
CA ASP A 142 -11.89 -9.76 -8.54
C ASP A 142 -12.84 -8.89 -7.70
N LEU A 143 -12.44 -7.67 -7.36
CA LEU A 143 -13.25 -6.70 -6.63
C LEU A 143 -14.46 -6.24 -7.45
N LEU A 144 -14.28 -5.90 -8.73
CA LEU A 144 -15.38 -5.53 -9.63
C LEU A 144 -16.37 -6.69 -9.84
N ARG A 145 -15.88 -7.93 -9.91
CA ARG A 145 -16.74 -9.12 -10.01
C ARG A 145 -17.57 -9.31 -8.75
N ALA A 146 -16.96 -9.16 -7.57
CA ALA A 146 -17.66 -9.23 -6.29
C ALA A 146 -18.73 -8.14 -6.16
N VAL A 147 -18.37 -6.89 -6.45
CA VAL A 147 -19.29 -5.74 -6.46
C VAL A 147 -20.45 -5.96 -7.42
N SER A 148 -20.18 -6.45 -8.64
CA SER A 148 -21.25 -6.70 -9.64
C SER A 148 -22.26 -7.75 -9.18
N HIS A 149 -21.77 -8.80 -8.50
CA HIS A 149 -22.66 -9.81 -7.91
C HIS A 149 -23.48 -9.23 -6.76
N ASP A 150 -22.85 -8.47 -5.90
CA ASP A 150 -23.47 -7.91 -4.71
C ASP A 150 -24.46 -6.79 -5.01
N ILE A 151 -24.27 -6.03 -6.09
CA ILE A 151 -25.26 -5.07 -6.61
C ILE A 151 -26.48 -5.77 -7.22
N ARG A 152 -26.29 -6.88 -7.94
CA ARG A 152 -27.39 -7.55 -8.65
C ARG A 152 -28.47 -8.08 -7.71
N THR A 153 -28.07 -8.61 -6.56
CA THR A 153 -28.99 -9.25 -5.61
C THR A 153 -30.03 -8.26 -5.04
N PRO A 154 -29.65 -7.11 -4.43
CA PRO A 154 -30.65 -6.14 -3.93
C PRO A 154 -31.41 -5.47 -5.06
N LEU A 155 -30.77 -5.22 -6.21
CA LEU A 155 -31.46 -4.67 -7.37
C LEU A 155 -32.60 -5.59 -7.83
N THR A 156 -32.36 -6.90 -7.83
CA THR A 156 -33.40 -7.90 -8.13
C THR A 156 -34.50 -7.90 -7.05
N GLY A 157 -34.14 -7.72 -5.77
CA GLY A 157 -35.07 -7.58 -4.66
C GLY A 157 -35.98 -6.36 -4.82
N ILE A 158 -35.37 -5.19 -5.09
CA ILE A 158 -36.10 -3.93 -5.34
C ILE A 158 -37.08 -4.09 -6.50
N VAL A 159 -36.61 -4.61 -7.64
CA VAL A 159 -37.45 -4.82 -8.82
C VAL A 159 -38.57 -5.82 -8.52
N GLY A 160 -38.28 -6.93 -7.82
CA GLY A 160 -39.30 -7.89 -7.44
C GLY A 160 -40.36 -7.31 -6.51
N ALA A 161 -39.96 -6.60 -5.45
CA ALA A 161 -40.83 -5.97 -4.52
C ALA A 161 -41.72 -4.89 -5.17
N THR A 162 -41.14 -4.06 -6.04
CA THR A 162 -41.86 -3.03 -6.79
C THR A 162 -42.87 -3.62 -7.79
N ASN A 163 -42.53 -4.72 -8.48
CA ASN A 163 -43.47 -5.43 -9.36
C ASN A 163 -44.68 -5.97 -8.58
N VAL A 164 -44.42 -6.61 -7.41
CA VAL A 164 -45.52 -7.11 -6.56
C VAL A 164 -46.43 -5.95 -6.09
N LEU A 165 -45.86 -4.82 -5.70
CA LEU A 165 -46.59 -3.64 -5.27
C LEU A 165 -47.44 -3.05 -6.42
N LEU A 166 -46.94 -3.11 -7.66
CA LEU A 166 -47.66 -2.58 -8.82
C LEU A 166 -48.75 -3.52 -9.34
N GLU A 167 -48.49 -4.84 -9.36
CA GLU A 167 -49.42 -5.82 -9.96
C GLU A 167 -50.46 -6.31 -8.97
N GLN A 168 -50.21 -6.29 -7.66
CA GLN A 168 -51.06 -6.87 -6.62
C GLN A 168 -51.56 -5.85 -5.57
N ASP A 169 -51.57 -4.55 -5.89
CA ASP A 169 -51.91 -3.46 -4.95
C ASP A 169 -53.29 -3.62 -4.28
N GLY A 170 -54.24 -4.26 -4.97
CA GLY A 170 -55.60 -4.54 -4.42
C GLY A 170 -55.74 -5.80 -3.58
N THR A 171 -54.69 -6.67 -3.54
CA THR A 171 -54.75 -7.97 -2.84
C THR A 171 -53.81 -8.07 -1.65
N LEU A 172 -52.85 -7.15 -1.53
CA LEU A 172 -51.90 -7.09 -0.42
C LEU A 172 -52.55 -6.52 0.84
N THR A 173 -52.23 -7.12 1.98
CA THR A 173 -52.53 -6.54 3.28
C THR A 173 -51.64 -5.31 3.53
N GLN A 174 -52.11 -4.39 4.38
CA GLN A 174 -51.30 -3.21 4.75
C GLN A 174 -49.92 -3.61 5.31
N GLU A 175 -49.86 -4.66 6.08
CA GLU A 175 -48.65 -5.21 6.70
C GLU A 175 -47.69 -5.72 5.64
N GLN A 176 -48.18 -6.47 4.65
CA GLN A 176 -47.36 -6.96 3.51
C GLN A 176 -46.82 -5.81 2.66
N ARG A 177 -47.63 -4.78 2.43
CA ARG A 177 -47.21 -3.58 1.69
C ARG A 177 -46.08 -2.84 2.44
N GLU A 178 -46.23 -2.63 3.74
CA GLU A 178 -45.20 -1.99 4.56
C GLU A 178 -43.93 -2.79 4.60
N GLN A 179 -43.99 -4.12 4.70
CA GLN A 179 -42.84 -5.00 4.68
C GLN A 179 -42.10 -4.92 3.36
N LEU A 180 -42.78 -4.91 2.21
CA LEU A 180 -42.15 -4.76 0.89
C LEU A 180 -41.48 -3.39 0.73
N LEU A 181 -42.15 -2.32 1.19
CA LEU A 181 -41.55 -0.98 1.15
C LEU A 181 -40.33 -0.85 2.04
N ARG A 182 -40.36 -1.41 3.25
CA ARG A 182 -39.20 -1.44 4.16
C ARG A 182 -38.03 -2.21 3.54
N SER A 183 -38.24 -3.41 3.02
CA SER A 183 -37.22 -4.22 2.35
C SER A 183 -36.62 -3.51 1.13
N THR A 184 -37.47 -2.83 0.32
CA THR A 184 -37.02 -2.03 -0.82
C THR A 184 -36.13 -0.88 -0.39
N ASN A 185 -36.49 -0.18 0.69
CA ASN A 185 -35.70 0.92 1.23
C ASN A 185 -34.35 0.43 1.80
N GLU A 186 -34.35 -0.69 2.52
CA GLU A 186 -33.13 -1.33 3.05
C GLU A 186 -32.18 -1.73 1.93
N ASP A 187 -32.69 -2.36 0.87
CA ASP A 187 -31.93 -2.74 -0.31
C ASP A 187 -31.35 -1.52 -1.05
N ALA A 188 -32.11 -0.43 -1.16
CA ALA A 188 -31.65 0.81 -1.77
C ALA A 188 -30.55 1.50 -0.95
N GLN A 189 -30.71 1.59 0.37
CA GLN A 189 -29.69 2.14 1.26
C GLN A 189 -28.42 1.32 1.21
N TRP A 190 -28.53 0.00 1.13
CA TRP A 190 -27.39 -0.89 1.00
C TRP A 190 -26.63 -0.66 -0.33
N LEU A 191 -27.32 -0.43 -1.46
CA LEU A 191 -26.71 -0.07 -2.73
C LEU A 191 -25.95 1.27 -2.65
N ILE A 192 -26.50 2.27 -1.96
CA ILE A 192 -25.81 3.54 -1.74
C ILE A 192 -24.46 3.31 -1.03
N ARG A 193 -24.45 2.52 0.03
CA ARG A 193 -23.20 2.18 0.75
C ARG A 193 -22.17 1.48 -0.13
N ILE A 194 -22.60 0.58 -1.03
CA ILE A 194 -21.67 -0.06 -1.98
C ILE A 194 -21.03 0.99 -2.90
N VAL A 195 -21.84 1.90 -3.45
CA VAL A 195 -21.35 2.94 -4.37
C VAL A 195 -20.34 3.86 -3.66
N GLU A 196 -20.62 4.29 -2.43
CA GLU A 196 -19.73 5.11 -1.62
C GLU A 196 -18.38 4.39 -1.35
N ASN A 197 -18.43 3.12 -0.98
CA ASN A 197 -17.24 2.30 -0.80
C ASN A 197 -16.42 2.14 -2.09
N LEU A 198 -17.10 1.96 -3.24
CA LEU A 198 -16.42 1.84 -4.53
C LEU A 198 -15.76 3.16 -4.95
N LEU A 199 -16.42 4.30 -4.73
CA LEU A 199 -15.86 5.63 -5.00
C LEU A 199 -14.63 5.90 -4.13
N SER A 200 -14.62 5.45 -2.89
CA SER A 200 -13.46 5.57 -1.99
C SER A 200 -12.26 4.78 -2.51
N ILE A 201 -12.48 3.55 -3.03
CA ILE A 201 -11.40 2.75 -3.66
C ILE A 201 -10.86 3.44 -4.92
N THR A 202 -11.74 3.96 -5.79
CA THR A 202 -11.31 4.61 -7.04
C THR A 202 -10.51 5.89 -6.79
N ARG A 203 -10.82 6.63 -5.72
CA ARG A 203 -10.04 7.80 -5.29
C ARG A 203 -8.60 7.43 -4.89
N ILE A 204 -8.39 6.28 -4.26
CA ILE A 204 -7.07 5.83 -3.80
C ILE A 204 -6.24 5.26 -4.96
N SER A 205 -6.90 4.74 -6.00
CA SER A 205 -6.28 3.93 -7.06
C SER A 205 -5.75 4.72 -8.25
N SER A 206 -6.15 5.97 -8.43
CA SER A 206 -5.65 6.80 -9.52
C SER A 206 -4.20 7.21 -9.26
N GLU A 207 -3.28 6.93 -10.19
CA GLU A 207 -1.84 7.29 -10.13
C GLU A 207 -1.61 8.80 -9.87
N GLU A 208 -2.59 9.64 -10.12
CA GLU A 208 -2.56 11.09 -9.89
C GLU A 208 -3.10 11.49 -8.51
N ALA A 209 -3.81 10.61 -7.81
CA ALA A 209 -4.37 10.87 -6.49
C ALA A 209 -3.54 10.17 -5.39
N ARG A 210 -2.33 10.64 -5.15
CA ARG A 210 -1.72 10.47 -3.82
C ARG A 210 -2.73 11.02 -2.82
N VAL A 211 -3.15 10.18 -1.85
CA VAL A 211 -3.99 10.62 -0.73
C VAL A 211 -3.37 11.90 -0.17
N LYS A 212 -4.10 13.02 -0.21
CA LYS A 212 -3.61 14.28 0.34
C LYS A 212 -3.66 14.18 1.85
N LYS A 213 -2.54 13.85 2.44
CA LYS A 213 -2.37 13.76 3.89
C LYS A 213 -2.06 15.16 4.43
N LEU A 214 -3.11 15.91 4.79
CA LEU A 214 -2.95 17.15 5.50
C LEU A 214 -3.03 16.89 7.01
N PRO A 215 -2.32 17.66 7.85
CA PRO A 215 -2.51 17.59 9.29
C PRO A 215 -3.94 18.02 9.64
N GLU A 216 -4.77 17.08 10.06
CA GLU A 216 -6.17 17.29 10.42
C GLU A 216 -6.41 16.86 11.87
N PRO A 217 -7.31 17.53 12.62
CA PRO A 217 -7.66 17.15 13.98
C PRO A 217 -8.39 15.80 13.97
N ALA A 218 -7.81 14.78 14.60
CA ALA A 218 -8.41 13.45 14.64
C ALA A 218 -9.74 13.43 15.40
N GLU A 219 -9.89 14.29 16.40
CA GLU A 219 -11.10 14.45 17.19
C GLU A 219 -12.29 14.88 16.33
N GLU A 220 -12.11 15.87 15.45
CA GLU A 220 -13.17 16.35 14.55
C GLU A 220 -13.64 15.26 13.59
N VAL A 221 -12.71 14.46 13.09
CA VAL A 221 -13.03 13.34 12.17
C VAL A 221 -13.83 12.25 12.90
N ILE A 222 -13.46 11.95 14.15
CA ILE A 222 -14.20 11.01 15.01
C ILE A 222 -15.59 11.53 15.32
N GLU A 223 -15.73 12.79 15.73
CA GLU A 223 -17.02 13.40 16.05
C GLU A 223 -17.94 13.42 14.82
N SER A 224 -17.40 13.72 13.62
CA SER A 224 -18.16 13.70 12.38
C SER A 224 -18.66 12.28 12.05
N ALA A 225 -17.79 11.27 12.21
CA ALA A 225 -18.15 9.87 11.98
C ALA A 225 -19.26 9.40 12.95
N VAL A 226 -19.13 9.77 14.23
CA VAL A 226 -20.13 9.45 15.27
C VAL A 226 -21.46 10.12 14.95
N ALA A 227 -21.47 11.41 14.59
CA ALA A 227 -22.68 12.13 14.23
C ALA A 227 -23.40 11.51 13.02
N LYS A 228 -22.64 11.07 12.01
CA LYS A 228 -23.19 10.35 10.85
C LYS A 228 -23.81 9.02 11.24
N THR A 229 -23.11 8.22 12.05
CA THR A 229 -23.59 6.92 12.52
C THR A 229 -24.83 7.08 13.38
N HIS A 230 -24.84 8.01 14.33
CA HIS A 230 -26.00 8.27 15.19
C HIS A 230 -27.25 8.75 14.42
N LYS A 231 -27.05 9.47 13.32
CA LYS A 231 -28.16 9.87 12.43
C LYS A 231 -28.86 8.66 11.79
N HIS A 232 -28.13 7.59 11.47
CA HIS A 232 -28.69 6.37 10.89
C HIS A 232 -29.18 5.37 11.94
N TYR A 233 -28.55 5.36 13.12
CA TYR A 233 -28.83 4.46 14.24
C TYR A 233 -29.02 5.25 15.54
N PRO A 234 -30.13 6.01 15.69
CA PRO A 234 -30.34 6.90 16.84
C PRO A 234 -30.52 6.17 18.18
N GLU A 235 -30.83 4.86 18.14
CA GLU A 235 -30.99 4.00 19.33
C GLU A 235 -29.66 3.47 19.89
N VAL A 236 -28.55 3.66 19.17
CA VAL A 236 -27.23 3.14 19.58
C VAL A 236 -26.52 4.17 20.47
N ASP A 237 -26.11 3.74 21.65
CA ASP A 237 -25.30 4.54 22.58
C ASP A 237 -23.82 4.50 22.14
N ILE A 238 -23.30 5.61 21.60
CA ILE A 238 -21.94 5.73 21.15
C ILE A 238 -21.19 6.63 22.15
N ARG A 239 -20.24 6.06 22.89
CA ARG A 239 -19.37 6.81 23.81
C ARG A 239 -18.04 7.11 23.16
N VAL A 240 -17.59 8.34 23.33
CA VAL A 240 -16.34 8.83 22.76
C VAL A 240 -15.37 9.21 23.88
N HIS A 241 -14.16 8.68 23.81
CA HIS A 241 -13.08 8.93 24.76
C HIS A 241 -11.91 9.58 24.02
N LEU A 242 -11.78 10.91 24.13
CA LEU A 242 -10.75 11.71 23.48
C LEU A 242 -9.70 12.15 24.50
N PRO A 243 -8.45 12.37 24.08
CA PRO A 243 -7.44 13.01 24.91
C PRO A 243 -7.76 14.49 25.15
N ASP A 244 -7.17 15.08 26.19
CA ASP A 244 -7.34 16.50 26.51
C ASP A 244 -6.64 17.43 25.51
N GLU A 245 -5.58 16.94 24.85
CA GLU A 245 -4.79 17.67 23.86
C GLU A 245 -5.21 17.30 22.44
N LEU A 246 -5.33 18.32 21.58
CA LEU A 246 -5.71 18.15 20.17
C LEU A 246 -4.64 17.38 19.40
N MET A 247 -5.04 16.32 18.71
CA MET A 247 -4.14 15.42 17.99
C MET A 247 -4.19 15.65 16.48
N MET A 248 -3.15 16.31 15.95
CA MET A 248 -3.01 16.54 14.51
C MET A 248 -2.41 15.33 13.82
N VAL A 249 -3.17 14.71 12.91
CA VAL A 249 -2.78 13.49 12.19
C VAL A 249 -2.79 13.76 10.68
N PRO A 250 -1.70 13.47 9.95
CA PRO A 250 -1.67 13.61 8.50
C PRO A 250 -2.61 12.60 7.83
N MET A 251 -3.80 13.06 7.40
CA MET A 251 -4.82 12.19 6.80
C MET A 251 -5.71 12.94 5.80
N ASP A 252 -6.45 12.17 5.00
CA ASP A 252 -7.64 12.64 4.29
C ASP A 252 -8.85 12.41 5.22
N PRO A 253 -9.49 13.49 5.71
CA PRO A 253 -10.54 13.38 6.72
C PRO A 253 -11.75 12.60 6.23
N LEU A 254 -12.11 12.72 4.94
CA LEU A 254 -13.26 12.00 4.37
C LEU A 254 -13.04 10.50 4.29
N LEU A 255 -11.81 10.08 3.96
CA LEU A 255 -11.47 8.66 3.87
C LEU A 255 -11.39 8.02 5.27
N ILE A 256 -10.80 8.71 6.25
CA ILE A 256 -10.73 8.16 7.62
C ILE A 256 -12.11 8.18 8.28
N GLU A 257 -12.92 9.22 8.07
CA GLU A 257 -14.32 9.24 8.49
C GLU A 257 -15.08 8.02 7.95
N GLN A 258 -14.91 7.69 6.66
CA GLN A 258 -15.52 6.50 6.04
C GLN A 258 -15.08 5.19 6.71
N VAL A 259 -13.80 5.07 7.11
CA VAL A 259 -13.32 3.91 7.87
C VAL A 259 -14.07 3.80 9.20
N LEU A 260 -14.17 4.89 9.95
CA LEU A 260 -14.82 4.90 11.26
C LEU A 260 -16.30 4.58 11.18
N VAL A 261 -17.03 5.18 10.21
CA VAL A 261 -18.44 4.88 9.95
C VAL A 261 -18.61 3.40 9.62
N ASN A 262 -17.79 2.84 8.71
CA ASN A 262 -17.87 1.41 8.37
C ASN A 262 -17.62 0.50 9.57
N LEU A 263 -16.70 0.85 10.47
CA LEU A 263 -16.42 0.05 11.67
C LEU A 263 -17.59 0.11 12.67
N MET A 264 -18.17 1.28 12.90
CA MET A 264 -19.32 1.45 13.78
C MET A 264 -20.58 0.77 13.20
N GLU A 265 -20.83 0.90 11.90
CA GLU A 265 -21.94 0.18 11.24
C GLU A 265 -21.77 -1.35 11.33
N ASN A 266 -20.54 -1.86 11.22
CA ASN A 266 -20.28 -3.28 11.43
C ASN A 266 -20.62 -3.73 12.85
N ALA A 267 -20.32 -2.92 13.85
CA ALA A 267 -20.70 -3.21 15.24
C ALA A 267 -22.23 -3.32 15.38
N VAL A 268 -22.98 -2.37 14.83
CA VAL A 268 -24.46 -2.39 14.90
C VAL A 268 -25.04 -3.59 14.14
N ILE A 269 -24.62 -3.78 12.89
CA ILE A 269 -25.25 -4.78 11.99
C ILE A 269 -24.84 -6.20 12.32
N HIS A 270 -23.56 -6.42 12.61
CA HIS A 270 -22.99 -7.75 12.82
C HIS A 270 -22.72 -8.08 14.28
N GLY A 271 -22.37 -7.09 15.10
CA GLY A 271 -22.26 -7.23 16.54
C GLY A 271 -23.62 -7.39 17.22
N GLU A 272 -24.69 -6.84 16.62
CA GLU A 272 -26.03 -6.75 17.22
C GLU A 272 -25.95 -6.01 18.56
N THR A 273 -25.12 -4.98 18.62
CA THR A 273 -24.90 -4.19 19.82
C THR A 273 -25.73 -2.92 19.80
N ASN A 274 -26.06 -2.41 20.98
CA ASN A 274 -26.61 -1.08 21.21
C ASN A 274 -25.58 -0.15 21.88
N HIS A 275 -24.35 -0.62 22.09
CA HIS A 275 -23.31 0.16 22.75
C HIS A 275 -21.97 0.05 22.02
N ILE A 276 -21.40 1.20 21.68
CA ILE A 276 -20.11 1.31 20.98
C ILE A 276 -19.24 2.30 21.74
N ASP A 277 -17.99 1.91 22.02
CA ASP A 277 -16.97 2.80 22.55
C ASP A 277 -15.97 3.16 21.43
N VAL A 278 -15.75 4.44 21.21
CA VAL A 278 -14.72 4.98 20.32
C VAL A 278 -13.68 5.70 21.15
N SER A 279 -12.41 5.34 21.01
CA SER A 279 -11.33 6.01 21.75
C SER A 279 -10.20 6.44 20.83
N LEU A 280 -9.58 7.56 21.17
CA LEU A 280 -8.37 8.09 20.54
C LEU A 280 -7.27 8.18 21.59
N ARG A 281 -6.09 7.68 21.28
CA ARG A 281 -4.91 7.80 22.14
C ARG A 281 -3.64 7.92 21.31
N GLU A 282 -2.61 8.51 21.90
CA GLU A 282 -1.27 8.54 21.34
C GLU A 282 -0.47 7.33 21.82
N GLU A 283 0.16 6.62 20.88
CA GLU A 283 1.13 5.56 21.17
C GLU A 283 2.43 5.83 20.41
N GLY A 284 3.42 6.39 21.08
CA GLY A 284 4.70 6.75 20.49
C GLY A 284 4.56 7.85 19.43
N SER A 285 4.75 7.53 18.15
CA SER A 285 4.60 8.47 17.03
C SER A 285 3.32 8.22 16.21
N CYS A 286 2.37 7.51 16.78
CA CYS A 286 1.14 7.11 16.10
C CYS A 286 -0.09 7.52 16.87
N ALA A 287 -1.13 7.93 16.17
CA ALA A 287 -2.49 8.03 16.66
C ALA A 287 -3.17 6.67 16.55
N VAL A 288 -3.75 6.20 17.65
CA VAL A 288 -4.46 4.93 17.71
C VAL A 288 -5.92 5.21 17.99
N ILE A 289 -6.77 4.89 17.01
CA ILE A 289 -8.22 4.98 17.11
C ILE A 289 -8.76 3.56 17.33
N THR A 290 -9.57 3.38 18.36
CA THR A 290 -10.17 2.09 18.66
C THR A 290 -11.69 2.21 18.62
N VAL A 291 -12.36 1.30 17.89
CA VAL A 291 -13.81 1.13 17.87
C VAL A 291 -14.10 -0.22 18.47
N SER A 292 -14.83 -0.27 19.58
CA SER A 292 -15.18 -1.52 20.27
C SER A 292 -16.66 -1.59 20.57
N ASP A 293 -17.21 -2.81 20.52
CA ASP A 293 -18.59 -3.12 20.82
C ASP A 293 -18.69 -4.17 21.94
N ASP A 294 -19.87 -4.36 22.48
CA ASP A 294 -20.22 -5.39 23.46
C ASP A 294 -21.09 -6.51 22.85
N GLY A 295 -21.08 -6.62 21.53
CA GLY A 295 -21.90 -7.59 20.80
C GLY A 295 -21.37 -9.02 20.84
N ARG A 296 -21.80 -9.84 19.88
CA ARG A 296 -21.45 -11.26 19.79
C ARG A 296 -20.00 -11.55 19.38
N GLY A 297 -19.25 -10.52 19.00
CA GLY A 297 -17.86 -10.66 18.52
C GLY A 297 -17.73 -11.29 17.13
N ILE A 298 -16.49 -11.57 16.74
CA ILE A 298 -16.10 -12.07 15.43
C ILE A 298 -15.85 -13.59 15.53
N PRO A 299 -16.46 -14.44 14.67
CA PRO A 299 -16.15 -15.86 14.63
C PRO A 299 -14.65 -16.13 14.42
N GLN A 300 -14.08 -17.05 15.23
CA GLN A 300 -12.64 -17.32 15.27
C GLN A 300 -12.04 -17.68 13.89
N HIS A 301 -12.79 -18.37 13.04
CA HIS A 301 -12.35 -18.77 11.70
C HIS A 301 -12.31 -17.60 10.71
N LEU A 302 -12.93 -16.45 11.02
CA LEU A 302 -12.94 -15.24 10.21
C LEU A 302 -11.84 -14.24 10.61
N LEU A 303 -11.33 -14.29 11.85
CA LEU A 303 -10.34 -13.35 12.35
C LEU A 303 -9.11 -13.22 11.44
N SER A 304 -8.59 -14.32 10.93
CA SER A 304 -7.42 -14.31 10.03
C SER A 304 -7.71 -13.77 8.63
N LYS A 305 -8.98 -13.70 8.23
CA LYS A 305 -9.43 -13.33 6.88
C LYS A 305 -10.28 -12.07 6.84
N LEU A 306 -10.43 -11.38 7.96
CA LEU A 306 -11.33 -10.23 8.14
C LEU A 306 -11.20 -9.17 7.05
N PHE A 307 -9.97 -8.91 6.62
CA PHE A 307 -9.65 -7.87 5.67
C PHE A 307 -9.33 -8.41 4.26
N GLU A 308 -9.44 -9.73 4.04
CA GLU A 308 -9.35 -10.35 2.72
C GLU A 308 -10.73 -10.31 2.09
N GLY A 309 -10.97 -9.49 1.08
CA GLY A 309 -12.29 -9.27 0.45
C GLY A 309 -13.07 -10.52 -0.02
N SER A 310 -12.58 -11.71 0.34
CA SER A 310 -13.17 -13.02 0.09
C SER A 310 -13.75 -13.70 1.35
N ALA A 311 -13.78 -13.02 2.51
CA ALA A 311 -14.45 -13.57 3.69
C ALA A 311 -15.97 -13.61 3.44
N ARG A 312 -16.38 -14.50 2.50
CA ARG A 312 -17.76 -14.94 2.38
C ARG A 312 -18.06 -15.68 3.65
N SER A 313 -18.80 -15.07 4.57
CA SER A 313 -19.55 -15.89 5.49
C SER A 313 -20.46 -16.75 4.60
N ASP A 314 -20.31 -18.07 4.66
CA ASP A 314 -21.38 -18.97 4.26
C ASP A 314 -22.68 -18.33 4.75
N ARG A 315 -23.68 -18.25 3.85
CA ARG A 315 -24.99 -17.66 4.14
C ARG A 315 -25.34 -17.94 5.59
N SER A 316 -25.15 -16.92 6.44
CA SER A 316 -25.70 -16.98 7.77
C SER A 316 -27.18 -17.25 7.60
N GLN A 317 -27.70 -18.27 8.27
CA GLN A 317 -29.11 -18.68 8.19
C GLN A 317 -30.10 -17.54 8.51
N ASP A 318 -29.61 -16.40 8.96
CA ASP A 318 -30.37 -15.24 9.42
C ASP A 318 -30.61 -14.14 8.36
N GLY A 319 -30.29 -14.35 7.08
CA GLY A 319 -30.65 -13.42 6.00
C GLY A 319 -29.96 -12.04 6.03
N LYS A 320 -29.13 -11.75 7.03
CA LYS A 320 -28.38 -10.49 7.11
C LYS A 320 -27.20 -10.52 6.14
N ARG A 321 -27.22 -9.65 5.14
CA ARG A 321 -26.20 -9.51 4.11
C ARG A 321 -24.93 -8.91 4.69
N SER A 322 -23.89 -9.70 4.84
CA SER A 322 -22.57 -9.21 5.22
C SER A 322 -21.79 -8.76 4.01
N MET A 323 -21.32 -7.54 4.04
CA MET A 323 -20.53 -6.94 2.98
C MET A 323 -19.04 -7.17 3.30
N GLY A 324 -18.45 -8.24 2.74
CA GLY A 324 -17.00 -8.48 2.82
C GLY A 324 -16.13 -7.36 2.23
N ILE A 325 -16.77 -6.37 1.58
CA ILE A 325 -16.11 -5.23 0.93
C ILE A 325 -15.77 -4.12 1.94
N GLY A 326 -16.61 -3.87 2.95
CA GLY A 326 -16.40 -2.74 3.88
C GLY A 326 -15.06 -2.79 4.62
N LEU A 327 -14.70 -3.93 5.19
CA LEU A 327 -13.44 -4.08 5.92
C LEU A 327 -12.22 -4.08 4.98
N SER A 328 -12.34 -4.61 3.76
CA SER A 328 -11.25 -4.54 2.77
C SER A 328 -11.01 -3.10 2.29
N VAL A 329 -12.08 -2.29 2.17
CA VAL A 329 -11.99 -0.85 1.91
C VAL A 329 -11.30 -0.13 3.07
N CYS A 330 -11.70 -0.41 4.32
CA CYS A 330 -11.05 0.15 5.51
C CYS A 330 -9.54 -0.14 5.49
N ARG A 331 -9.14 -1.39 5.23
CA ARG A 331 -7.73 -1.75 5.13
C ARG A 331 -7.00 -0.98 4.03
N THR A 332 -7.61 -0.85 2.85
CA THR A 332 -7.01 -0.14 1.72
C THR A 332 -6.80 1.33 2.05
N ILE A 333 -7.78 1.99 2.68
CA ILE A 333 -7.71 3.38 3.12
C ILE A 333 -6.59 3.55 4.16
N VAL A 334 -6.58 2.73 5.20
CA VAL A 334 -5.60 2.82 6.29
C VAL A 334 -4.17 2.57 5.78
N LEU A 335 -3.98 1.58 4.92
CA LEU A 335 -2.67 1.32 4.28
C LEU A 335 -2.22 2.48 3.38
N ALA A 336 -3.13 3.12 2.64
CA ALA A 336 -2.82 4.31 1.84
C ALA A 336 -2.37 5.50 2.70
N HIS A 337 -2.77 5.53 3.97
CA HIS A 337 -2.31 6.51 4.96
C HIS A 337 -1.00 6.12 5.66
N GLY A 338 -0.42 4.95 5.33
CA GLY A 338 0.77 4.40 5.99
C GLY A 338 0.48 3.79 7.37
N GLY A 339 -0.81 3.54 7.66
CA GLY A 339 -1.29 3.00 8.91
C GLY A 339 -1.49 1.48 8.89
N VAL A 340 -2.01 0.96 10.00
CA VAL A 340 -2.35 -0.45 10.18
C VAL A 340 -3.73 -0.57 10.80
N ILE A 341 -4.56 -1.52 10.31
CA ILE A 341 -5.84 -1.86 10.92
C ILE A 341 -5.82 -3.30 11.41
N ARG A 342 -6.37 -3.54 12.61
CA ARG A 342 -6.51 -4.86 13.23
C ARG A 342 -7.92 -5.04 13.77
N GLY A 343 -8.37 -6.27 13.86
CA GLY A 343 -9.64 -6.64 14.48
C GLY A 343 -9.43 -7.86 15.36
N ASP A 344 -9.94 -7.81 16.59
CA ASP A 344 -9.86 -8.86 17.59
C ASP A 344 -11.18 -8.95 18.37
N ASN A 345 -11.33 -10.01 19.18
CA ASN A 345 -12.42 -10.14 20.13
C ASN A 345 -11.96 -9.70 21.52
N LYS A 346 -12.84 -9.05 22.26
CA LYS A 346 -12.60 -8.73 23.67
C LYS A 346 -12.78 -9.99 24.53
N PRO A 347 -12.00 -10.14 25.62
CA PRO A 347 -12.15 -11.28 26.55
C PRO A 347 -13.54 -11.35 27.20
N GLU A 348 -14.19 -10.21 27.37
CA GLU A 348 -15.50 -10.06 28.02
C GLU A 348 -16.69 -10.20 27.04
N GLY A 349 -16.41 -10.40 25.76
CA GLY A 349 -17.37 -10.40 24.66
C GLY A 349 -17.32 -9.14 23.82
N GLY A 350 -17.82 -9.22 22.58
CA GLY A 350 -17.75 -8.15 21.61
C GLY A 350 -16.47 -8.14 20.78
N ALA A 351 -16.43 -7.26 19.78
CA ALA A 351 -15.28 -7.06 18.92
C ALA A 351 -14.55 -5.74 19.22
N VAL A 352 -13.31 -5.66 18.80
CA VAL A 352 -12.48 -4.46 18.88
C VAL A 352 -11.71 -4.29 17.57
N PHE A 353 -11.86 -3.12 16.94
CA PHE A 353 -11.08 -2.73 15.77
C PHE A 353 -10.13 -1.60 16.15
N THR A 354 -8.87 -1.73 15.79
CA THR A 354 -7.83 -0.76 16.08
C THR A 354 -7.24 -0.24 14.79
N VAL A 355 -7.28 1.07 14.60
CA VAL A 355 -6.68 1.80 13.47
C VAL A 355 -5.51 2.60 14.01
N THR A 356 -4.32 2.36 13.48
CA THR A 356 -3.09 3.07 13.85
C THR A 356 -2.64 3.92 12.67
N LEU A 357 -2.48 5.23 12.87
CA LEU A 357 -2.03 6.18 11.85
C LEU A 357 -0.75 6.88 12.31
N PRO A 358 0.26 7.08 11.43
CA PRO A 358 1.46 7.81 11.78
C PRO A 358 1.15 9.30 11.96
N MET A 359 1.62 9.92 13.06
CA MET A 359 1.46 11.35 13.32
C MET A 359 2.54 12.21 12.63
N LYS A 360 3.68 11.62 12.28
CA LYS A 360 4.69 12.27 11.43
C LYS A 360 4.42 11.84 9.99
N GLY A 361 4.13 12.80 9.10
CA GLY A 361 4.14 12.56 7.67
C GLY A 361 5.52 12.04 7.27
N GLU A 362 5.59 11.10 6.29
CA GLU A 362 6.82 10.94 5.54
C GLU A 362 7.16 12.33 5.00
N SER A 363 8.20 12.97 5.58
CA SER A 363 8.79 14.15 4.99
C SER A 363 9.13 13.77 3.55
N ASP A 364 8.67 14.57 2.58
CA ASP A 364 9.19 14.56 1.22
C ASP A 364 10.70 14.83 1.31
N GLU A 365 11.48 13.82 1.66
CA GLU A 365 12.90 13.80 1.38
C GLU A 365 13.01 13.41 -0.09
N ASP A 366 13.06 14.48 -0.90
CA ASP A 366 13.54 14.49 -2.28
C ASP A 366 14.99 13.96 -2.41
#